data_ce8b6d7107d1cdf5d8e3e5a83a913aff
#
_entry.id   ce8b6d7107d1cdf5d8e3e5a83a913aff
#
_cell.length_a   1.000
_cell.length_b   1.000
_cell.length_c   1.000
_cell.angle_alpha   90.00
_cell.angle_beta   90.00
_cell.angle_gamma   90.00
#
_symmetry.space_group_name_H-M   'P 1'
#
loop_
_entity.id
_entity.type
_entity.pdbx_description
1 polymer ?
#
loop_
_entity_poly.entity_id
_entity_poly.type
_entity_poly.pdbx_seq_one_letter_code
_entity_poly.pdbx_strand_id
1 'polypeptide(L)'
;MAKLPDSAMGLRKPRDPRRSDAPEFGTLSRLLLRSAVVLAALLTVAGCATRPINPPITQVEPGTGYRLATRQAYFKEPETLVMLAFSGGGTRAAAFSYGVLEYLNRTEIVRASGEKVRLIESVGVITGISGGSFTALAYGLYGDKLFTEYEQRFLKRDVQGEIIARFFSPAYWGDLWSSHWGRSEMAADLYDEILFNRATFGDLGKRRGPLILAAATDVSTGARVVFNQDVFDSMCSNLDAVRLSRAAAASSAVPILLSPVTLNNYAGSCGYKPPAWLEVLSGPAGPPRVAARTKREFDERLALGDGVRRPYIHLVDGGVSDNVGMRSILSALELMEALKSAGVPTRLDTARRIVVIVVNSRSQPSTHWDESEKAPGSIDLLLQATGVPIDHYSYESVEQLKDTAERWQVMRALRNSAAFKGNTDPAVAGALASPDVEIFAIDVSFGVLKDKAESEYLYNLPTTFVLPDEAVDRLRAAAGTILNDSPEFQRLLRQAGAKVVPKDSLTGPAAQ
;
A
#
# COMPACT_ATOMS: atom_id res chain seq x y z
N MET A 1 -28.15 -8.57 105.93
CA MET A 1 -26.99 -8.11 106.70
C MET A 1 -26.04 -7.40 105.71
N ALA A 2 -26.14 -6.08 105.70
CA ALA A 2 -25.30 -5.09 106.37
C ALA A 2 -23.83 -5.18 105.92
N LYS A 3 -23.33 -4.23 105.22
CA LYS A 3 -22.83 -2.92 105.66
C LYS A 3 -22.29 -2.12 104.45
N LEU A 4 -22.70 -0.91 104.29
CA LEU A 4 -21.94 0.26 103.81
C LEU A 4 -20.96 0.68 104.93
N PRO A 5 -20.02 1.66 104.80
CA PRO A 5 -19.66 2.63 103.75
C PRO A 5 -18.10 2.69 103.51
N ASP A 6 -17.52 3.49 102.68
CA ASP A 6 -16.95 4.80 103.00
C ASP A 6 -16.42 5.57 101.79
N SER A 7 -16.63 6.84 101.87
CA SER A 7 -16.27 7.91 100.93
C SER A 7 -14.77 8.25 100.96
N ALA A 8 -14.20 8.54 99.81
CA ALA A 8 -12.98 9.41 99.72
C ALA A 8 -13.08 10.34 98.51
N MET A 9 -13.21 11.59 98.85
CA MET A 9 -13.30 12.80 98.06
C MET A 9 -11.92 13.09 97.41
N GLY A 10 -11.80 12.91 96.07
CA GLY A 10 -10.61 13.22 95.31
C GLY A 10 -10.82 14.44 94.40
N LEU A 11 -10.14 15.50 94.77
CA LEU A 11 -10.13 16.83 94.16
C LEU A 11 -9.81 16.76 92.62
N ARG A 12 -10.74 17.25 91.80
CA ARG A 12 -10.49 17.49 90.37
C ARG A 12 -9.65 18.75 90.20
N LYS A 13 -8.44 18.59 89.55
CA LYS A 13 -7.70 19.73 89.01
C LYS A 13 -8.44 20.36 87.83
N PRO A 14 -8.35 21.68 87.61
CA PRO A 14 -9.04 22.36 86.52
C PRO A 14 -8.30 22.04 85.19
N ARG A 15 -9.08 21.72 84.14
CA ARG A 15 -8.60 21.59 82.76
C ARG A 15 -8.22 22.96 82.20
N ASP A 16 -7.02 23.08 81.69
CA ASP A 16 -6.51 24.21 80.88
C ASP A 16 -7.32 24.34 79.59
N PRO A 17 -7.94 25.46 79.27
CA PRO A 17 -8.80 25.63 78.08
C PRO A 17 -8.00 26.05 76.80
N ARG A 18 -6.69 25.76 76.68
CA ARG A 18 -5.88 26.14 75.48
C ARG A 18 -5.26 24.97 74.73
N ARG A 19 -6.05 23.99 74.28
CA ARG A 19 -5.71 23.17 73.15
C ARG A 19 -6.88 23.24 72.18
N SER A 20 -6.86 24.22 71.30
CA SER A 20 -7.65 24.22 70.11
C SER A 20 -7.09 23.13 69.16
N ASP A 21 -7.87 22.06 68.96
CA ASP A 21 -7.66 21.13 67.85
C ASP A 21 -7.87 21.91 66.55
N ALA A 22 -6.77 22.40 65.98
CA ALA A 22 -6.79 22.95 64.61
C ALA A 22 -7.07 21.78 63.64
N PRO A 23 -8.08 21.87 62.79
CA PRO A 23 -8.38 20.79 61.82
C PRO A 23 -7.19 20.61 60.86
N GLU A 24 -6.90 19.35 60.53
CA GLU A 24 -5.86 18.94 59.54
C GLU A 24 -6.20 19.41 58.10
N PHE A 25 -6.45 20.69 57.91
CA PHE A 25 -6.68 21.30 56.61
C PHE A 25 -5.38 21.39 55.77
N GLY A 26 -4.23 21.19 56.36
CA GLY A 26 -2.94 21.32 55.70
C GLY A 26 -2.50 20.13 54.82
N THR A 27 -2.93 18.91 55.15
CA THR A 27 -2.58 17.70 54.41
C THR A 27 -3.46 17.49 53.16
N LEU A 28 -4.74 17.75 53.27
CA LEU A 28 -5.68 17.64 52.13
C LEU A 28 -5.40 18.71 51.08
N SER A 29 -5.12 19.95 51.48
CA SER A 29 -4.75 21.03 50.54
C SER A 29 -3.40 20.80 49.85
N ARG A 30 -2.43 20.20 50.53
CA ARG A 30 -1.14 19.82 49.95
C ARG A 30 -1.29 18.63 48.95
N LEU A 31 -2.15 17.68 49.25
CA LEU A 31 -2.48 16.59 48.30
C LEU A 31 -3.22 17.10 47.09
N LEU A 32 -4.22 17.97 47.26
CA LEU A 32 -4.94 18.59 46.13
C LEU A 32 -4.02 19.46 45.30
N LEU A 33 -3.12 20.23 45.90
CA LEU A 33 -2.15 21.04 45.19
C LEU A 33 -1.14 20.18 44.40
N ARG A 34 -0.65 19.08 45.00
CA ARG A 34 0.22 18.12 44.31
C ARG A 34 -0.51 17.43 43.18
N SER A 35 -1.75 17.02 43.37
CA SER A 35 -2.58 16.44 42.30
C SER A 35 -2.85 17.44 41.16
N ALA A 36 -3.11 18.72 41.50
CA ALA A 36 -3.31 19.79 40.52
C ALA A 36 -2.01 20.10 39.75
N VAL A 37 -0.86 20.10 40.43
CA VAL A 37 0.46 20.30 39.77
C VAL A 37 0.81 19.11 38.88
N VAL A 38 0.55 17.89 39.30
CA VAL A 38 0.74 16.68 38.48
C VAL A 38 -0.22 16.69 37.30
N LEU A 39 -1.48 17.07 37.50
CA LEU A 39 -2.46 17.19 36.42
C LEU A 39 -2.10 18.31 35.44
N ALA A 40 -1.65 19.47 35.95
CA ALA A 40 -1.14 20.57 35.11
C ALA A 40 0.13 20.18 34.35
N ALA A 41 1.06 19.46 35.00
CA ALA A 41 2.26 18.90 34.31
C ALA A 41 1.88 17.86 33.26
N LEU A 42 0.91 17.00 33.52
CA LEU A 42 0.34 16.05 32.56
C LEU A 42 -0.35 16.78 31.40
N LEU A 43 -1.09 17.87 31.68
CA LEU A 43 -1.75 18.69 30.66
C LEU A 43 -0.76 19.50 29.81
N THR A 44 0.40 19.88 30.34
CA THR A 44 1.45 20.57 29.58
C THR A 44 2.29 19.62 28.71
N VAL A 45 2.34 18.35 29.06
CA VAL A 45 2.96 17.29 28.21
C VAL A 45 1.99 16.82 27.12
N ALA A 46 0.68 16.93 27.35
CA ALA A 46 -0.35 16.54 26.39
C ALA A 46 -0.61 17.67 25.40
N GLY A 47 0.20 17.84 24.37
CA GLY A 47 -0.27 18.77 23.36
C GLY A 47 0.65 19.29 22.31
N CYS A 48 1.88 18.83 22.19
CA CYS A 48 2.81 19.34 21.18
C CYS A 48 3.16 18.37 20.03
N ALA A 49 2.69 17.12 20.09
CA ALA A 49 2.93 16.21 18.97
C ALA A 49 2.08 16.62 17.77
N THR A 50 2.75 16.98 16.69
CA THR A 50 2.12 17.30 15.42
C THR A 50 2.50 16.27 14.37
N ARG A 51 1.53 15.82 13.59
CA ARG A 51 1.80 14.97 12.44
C ARG A 51 2.75 15.65 11.45
N PRO A 52 3.57 14.90 10.70
CA PRO A 52 4.35 15.46 9.60
C PRO A 52 3.43 16.16 8.58
N ILE A 53 3.78 17.37 8.18
CA ILE A 53 3.04 18.14 7.20
C ILE A 53 3.71 17.97 5.83
N ASN A 54 2.95 17.52 4.82
CA ASN A 54 3.39 17.52 3.44
C ASN A 54 3.46 19.00 2.96
N PRO A 55 4.62 19.48 2.46
CA PRO A 55 4.74 20.90 2.08
C PRO A 55 4.00 21.18 0.76
N PRO A 56 3.54 22.45 0.56
CA PRO A 56 2.96 22.88 -0.72
C PRO A 56 4.02 22.99 -1.82
N ILE A 57 3.54 22.97 -3.07
CA ILE A 57 4.28 23.46 -4.24
C ILE A 57 3.67 24.76 -4.72
N THR A 58 4.48 25.64 -5.31
CA THR A 58 4.03 26.92 -5.85
C THR A 58 3.62 26.85 -7.32
N GLN A 59 4.11 25.86 -8.05
CA GLN A 59 3.79 25.60 -9.46
C GLN A 59 3.93 24.11 -9.77
N VAL A 60 3.22 23.65 -10.78
CA VAL A 60 3.32 22.28 -11.30
C VAL A 60 4.42 22.22 -12.36
N GLU A 61 5.38 21.30 -12.17
CA GLU A 61 6.46 21.04 -13.11
C GLU A 61 6.39 19.60 -13.62
N PRO A 62 5.82 19.33 -14.81
CA PRO A 62 5.58 17.99 -15.32
C PRO A 62 6.85 17.14 -15.50
N GLY A 63 8.02 17.77 -15.64
CA GLY A 63 9.32 17.11 -15.81
C GLY A 63 10.05 16.77 -14.51
N THR A 64 9.49 17.07 -13.34
CA THR A 64 10.14 16.88 -12.03
C THR A 64 9.30 16.04 -11.08
N GLY A 65 9.88 15.67 -9.95
CA GLY A 65 9.23 14.86 -8.92
C GLY A 65 9.08 13.37 -9.28
N TYR A 66 8.60 12.58 -8.33
CA TYR A 66 8.48 11.13 -8.45
C TYR A 66 7.22 10.74 -9.26
N ARG A 67 7.36 10.57 -10.57
CA ARG A 67 6.27 10.27 -11.53
C ARG A 67 6.73 9.41 -12.71
N LEU A 68 5.79 8.88 -13.49
CA LEU A 68 6.11 8.02 -14.63
C LEU A 68 7.06 8.72 -15.62
N ALA A 69 6.81 9.98 -15.95
CA ALA A 69 7.60 10.74 -16.92
C ALA A 69 9.09 10.81 -16.55
N THR A 70 9.41 10.97 -15.26
CA THR A 70 10.80 11.02 -14.76
C THR A 70 11.40 9.61 -14.59
N ARG A 71 10.57 8.59 -14.39
CA ARG A 71 11.02 7.20 -14.14
C ARG A 71 11.26 6.40 -15.40
N GLN A 72 10.55 6.71 -16.49
CA GLN A 72 10.71 5.99 -17.78
C GLN A 72 12.14 5.98 -18.30
N ALA A 73 12.95 6.99 -18.00
CA ALA A 73 14.37 7.01 -18.35
C ALA A 73 15.20 5.87 -17.74
N TYR A 74 14.67 5.22 -16.69
CA TYR A 74 15.33 4.10 -16.02
C TYR A 74 14.79 2.73 -16.43
N PHE A 75 13.77 2.67 -17.29
CA PHE A 75 13.28 1.40 -17.84
C PHE A 75 14.34 0.83 -18.80
N LYS A 76 14.95 -0.27 -18.38
CA LYS A 76 16.07 -0.87 -19.09
C LYS A 76 15.63 -1.60 -20.38
N GLU A 77 14.36 -2.02 -20.45
CA GLU A 77 13.78 -2.76 -21.56
C GLU A 77 12.63 -1.98 -22.20
N PRO A 78 12.86 -1.28 -23.31
CA PRO A 78 11.78 -0.53 -23.98
C PRO A 78 10.76 -1.45 -24.66
N GLU A 79 11.16 -2.67 -25.05
CA GLU A 79 10.28 -3.61 -25.77
C GLU A 79 9.45 -4.51 -24.86
N THR A 80 9.90 -4.72 -23.62
CA THR A 80 9.20 -5.57 -22.65
C THR A 80 8.98 -4.80 -21.35
N LEU A 81 7.74 -4.42 -21.09
CA LEU A 81 7.37 -3.76 -19.84
C LEU A 81 6.78 -4.78 -18.86
N VAL A 82 7.48 -5.04 -17.78
CA VAL A 82 6.99 -5.89 -16.69
C VAL A 82 6.36 -4.99 -15.62
N MET A 83 5.12 -5.27 -15.28
CA MET A 83 4.36 -4.62 -14.20
C MET A 83 4.00 -5.64 -13.14
N LEU A 84 4.24 -5.31 -11.88
CA LEU A 84 3.89 -6.15 -10.74
C LEU A 84 2.76 -5.47 -9.96
N ALA A 85 1.77 -6.24 -9.53
CA ALA A 85 0.70 -5.78 -8.66
C ALA A 85 0.73 -6.60 -7.37
N PHE A 86 1.07 -5.97 -6.24
CA PHE A 86 1.20 -6.59 -4.93
C PHE A 86 -0.01 -6.25 -4.05
N SER A 87 -0.78 -7.28 -3.70
CA SER A 87 -1.99 -7.12 -2.91
C SER A 87 -1.72 -6.75 -1.44
N GLY A 88 -2.78 -6.31 -0.75
CA GLY A 88 -2.82 -6.24 0.70
C GLY A 88 -2.84 -7.60 1.38
N GLY A 89 -2.62 -7.61 2.71
CA GLY A 89 -2.65 -8.82 3.52
C GLY A 89 -1.54 -8.93 4.58
N GLY A 90 -1.01 -7.82 5.06
CA GLY A 90 0.04 -7.78 6.10
C GLY A 90 1.31 -8.51 5.69
N THR A 91 1.95 -9.20 6.65
CA THR A 91 3.18 -9.98 6.40
C THR A 91 2.96 -11.08 5.37
N ARG A 92 1.75 -11.69 5.28
CA ARG A 92 1.42 -12.69 4.26
C ARG A 92 1.63 -12.12 2.84
N ALA A 93 1.09 -10.93 2.57
CA ALA A 93 1.25 -10.27 1.28
C ALA A 93 2.69 -9.83 1.02
N ALA A 94 3.36 -9.30 2.03
CA ALA A 94 4.75 -8.89 1.94
C ALA A 94 5.67 -10.06 1.58
N ALA A 95 5.52 -11.21 2.27
CA ALA A 95 6.33 -12.40 2.04
C ALA A 95 6.05 -13.05 0.67
N PHE A 96 4.78 -13.11 0.28
CA PHE A 96 4.39 -13.68 -1.01
C PHE A 96 4.91 -12.83 -2.18
N SER A 97 4.78 -11.50 -2.09
CA SER A 97 5.34 -10.56 -3.06
C SER A 97 6.87 -10.61 -3.12
N TYR A 98 7.51 -10.78 -1.98
CA TYR A 98 8.96 -10.94 -1.91
C TYR A 98 9.43 -12.23 -2.61
N GLY A 99 8.69 -13.34 -2.45
CA GLY A 99 8.97 -14.59 -3.17
C GLY A 99 8.90 -14.44 -4.70
N VAL A 100 7.97 -13.60 -5.22
CA VAL A 100 7.93 -13.24 -6.63
C VAL A 100 9.19 -12.48 -7.05
N LEU A 101 9.61 -11.47 -6.27
CA LEU A 101 10.85 -10.74 -6.56
C LEU A 101 12.09 -11.65 -6.55
N GLU A 102 12.19 -12.58 -5.57
CA GLU A 102 13.26 -13.58 -5.52
C GLU A 102 13.27 -14.47 -6.78
N TYR A 103 12.09 -14.88 -7.25
CA TYR A 103 11.99 -15.72 -8.45
C TYR A 103 12.41 -14.97 -9.71
N LEU A 104 11.93 -13.73 -9.88
CA LEU A 104 12.32 -12.87 -11.01
C LEU A 104 13.81 -12.52 -10.98
N ASN A 105 14.40 -12.36 -9.79
CA ASN A 105 15.83 -12.12 -9.63
C ASN A 105 16.69 -13.31 -10.09
N ARG A 106 16.15 -14.54 -10.03
CA ARG A 106 16.81 -15.76 -10.50
C ARG A 106 16.47 -16.13 -11.95
N THR A 107 15.58 -15.40 -12.60
CA THR A 107 15.17 -15.67 -13.98
C THR A 107 16.04 -14.85 -14.92
N GLU A 108 16.89 -15.51 -15.70
CA GLU A 108 17.67 -14.87 -16.76
C GLU A 108 16.87 -14.84 -18.07
N ILE A 109 16.93 -13.72 -18.77
CA ILE A 109 16.41 -13.54 -20.13
C ILE A 109 17.54 -13.11 -21.06
N VAL A 110 17.36 -13.34 -22.35
CA VAL A 110 18.31 -12.91 -23.37
C VAL A 110 17.71 -11.75 -24.15
N ARG A 111 18.37 -10.60 -24.11
CA ARG A 111 18.00 -9.42 -24.90
C ARG A 111 18.21 -9.67 -26.40
N ALA A 112 17.59 -8.84 -27.24
CA ALA A 112 17.82 -8.84 -28.66
C ALA A 112 19.32 -8.62 -29.04
N SER A 113 20.09 -7.95 -28.17
CA SER A 113 21.54 -7.79 -28.26
C SER A 113 22.33 -9.07 -27.96
N GLY A 114 21.71 -10.13 -27.48
CA GLY A 114 22.38 -11.35 -26.99
C GLY A 114 22.85 -11.24 -25.51
N GLU A 115 22.72 -10.11 -24.89
CA GLU A 115 23.08 -9.90 -23.47
C GLU A 115 22.12 -10.67 -22.54
N LYS A 116 22.67 -11.35 -21.54
CA LYS A 116 21.88 -12.00 -20.48
C LYS A 116 21.65 -11.02 -19.34
N VAL A 117 20.39 -10.84 -18.96
CA VAL A 117 19.97 -9.99 -17.85
C VAL A 117 18.95 -10.71 -16.99
N ARG A 118 18.79 -10.28 -15.75
CA ARG A 118 17.76 -10.82 -14.88
C ARG A 118 16.39 -10.24 -15.24
N LEU A 119 15.34 -11.05 -15.23
CA LEU A 119 13.99 -10.60 -15.57
C LEU A 119 13.51 -9.47 -14.64
N ILE A 120 13.94 -9.46 -13.37
CA ILE A 120 13.65 -8.39 -12.44
C ILE A 120 14.12 -7.01 -12.93
N GLU A 121 15.14 -6.94 -13.79
CA GLU A 121 15.64 -5.70 -14.36
C GLU A 121 14.71 -5.10 -15.43
N SER A 122 13.78 -5.91 -15.96
CA SER A 122 12.73 -5.46 -16.89
C SER A 122 11.48 -4.93 -16.16
N VAL A 123 11.45 -5.00 -14.81
CA VAL A 123 10.33 -4.46 -14.05
C VAL A 123 10.35 -2.93 -14.13
N GLY A 124 9.34 -2.38 -14.77
CA GLY A 124 9.17 -0.93 -14.90
C GLY A 124 8.25 -0.31 -13.86
N VAL A 125 7.22 -1.05 -13.43
CA VAL A 125 6.23 -0.54 -12.46
C VAL A 125 5.91 -1.62 -11.43
N ILE A 126 5.80 -1.21 -10.17
CA ILE A 126 5.28 -2.04 -9.08
C ILE A 126 4.19 -1.25 -8.36
N THR A 127 2.96 -1.76 -8.37
CA THR A 127 1.90 -1.27 -7.50
C THR A 127 1.91 -2.07 -6.20
N GLY A 128 1.66 -1.42 -5.08
CA GLY A 128 1.65 -2.08 -3.77
C GLY A 128 0.59 -1.54 -2.85
N ILE A 129 -0.14 -2.45 -2.20
CA ILE A 129 -1.23 -2.14 -1.29
C ILE A 129 -0.94 -2.78 0.07
N SER A 130 -1.16 -2.03 1.17
CA SER A 130 -1.00 -2.54 2.53
C SER A 130 0.33 -3.30 2.70
N GLY A 131 0.31 -4.58 3.09
CA GLY A 131 1.51 -5.42 3.19
C GLY A 131 2.37 -5.47 1.91
N GLY A 132 1.76 -5.50 0.73
CA GLY A 132 2.48 -5.45 -0.55
C GLY A 132 3.20 -4.12 -0.80
N SER A 133 2.72 -3.01 -0.22
CA SER A 133 3.38 -1.71 -0.34
C SER A 133 4.74 -1.67 0.36
N PHE A 134 4.91 -2.41 1.47
CA PHE A 134 6.20 -2.52 2.17
C PHE A 134 7.25 -3.16 1.28
N THR A 135 6.92 -4.29 0.65
CA THR A 135 7.84 -4.98 -0.27
C THR A 135 8.16 -4.12 -1.49
N ALA A 136 7.15 -3.47 -2.08
CA ALA A 136 7.33 -2.60 -3.23
C ALA A 136 8.24 -1.40 -2.93
N LEU A 137 7.95 -0.65 -1.85
CA LEU A 137 8.73 0.52 -1.43
C LEU A 137 10.15 0.13 -1.01
N ALA A 138 10.30 -0.97 -0.28
CA ALA A 138 11.60 -1.47 0.14
C ALA A 138 12.45 -1.91 -1.06
N TYR A 139 11.87 -2.61 -2.05
CA TYR A 139 12.57 -2.96 -3.28
C TYR A 139 12.99 -1.71 -4.08
N GLY A 140 12.10 -0.74 -4.21
CA GLY A 140 12.42 0.53 -4.87
C GLY A 140 13.58 1.28 -4.20
N LEU A 141 13.66 1.23 -2.86
CA LEU A 141 14.69 1.91 -2.07
C LEU A 141 16.03 1.17 -2.08
N TYR A 142 16.01 -0.14 -1.91
CA TYR A 142 17.22 -0.95 -1.68
C TYR A 142 17.70 -1.72 -2.91
N GLY A 143 16.83 -1.96 -3.90
CA GLY A 143 17.17 -2.81 -5.05
C GLY A 143 17.63 -4.19 -4.60
N ASP A 144 18.76 -4.66 -5.12
CA ASP A 144 19.31 -5.99 -4.81
C ASP A 144 19.65 -6.20 -3.32
N LYS A 145 19.94 -5.12 -2.57
CA LYS A 145 20.20 -5.22 -1.12
C LYS A 145 18.96 -5.70 -0.35
N LEU A 146 17.76 -5.60 -0.92
CA LEU A 146 16.57 -6.15 -0.31
C LEU A 146 16.72 -7.65 -0.01
N PHE A 147 17.35 -8.42 -0.90
CA PHE A 147 17.47 -9.88 -0.81
C PHE A 147 18.41 -10.35 0.32
N THR A 148 19.11 -9.45 0.98
CA THR A 148 20.03 -9.78 2.08
C THR A 148 19.48 -9.48 3.48
N GLU A 149 18.56 -8.51 3.61
CA GLU A 149 18.18 -8.00 4.93
C GLU A 149 16.68 -8.00 5.21
N TYR A 150 15.83 -8.00 4.17
CA TYR A 150 14.39 -7.76 4.32
C TYR A 150 13.68 -8.81 5.16
N GLU A 151 14.12 -10.06 5.05
CA GLU A 151 13.57 -11.18 5.80
C GLU A 151 13.67 -10.97 7.31
N GLN A 152 14.86 -10.60 7.81
CA GLN A 152 15.09 -10.38 9.23
C GLN A 152 14.58 -9.02 9.71
N ARG A 153 14.68 -7.99 8.87
CA ARG A 153 14.26 -6.64 9.24
C ARG A 153 12.75 -6.49 9.31
N PHE A 154 12.00 -7.25 8.51
CA PHE A 154 10.55 -7.07 8.39
C PHE A 154 9.76 -8.38 8.37
N LEU A 155 10.04 -9.34 7.49
CA LEU A 155 9.17 -10.48 7.25
C LEU A 155 9.07 -11.45 8.44
N LYS A 156 10.19 -11.70 9.14
CA LYS A 156 10.29 -12.57 10.31
C LYS A 156 10.38 -11.79 11.63
N ARG A 157 10.04 -10.52 11.60
CA ARG A 157 10.01 -9.65 12.79
C ARG A 157 8.58 -9.52 13.32
N ASP A 158 8.43 -9.52 14.63
CA ASP A 158 7.13 -9.24 15.27
C ASP A 158 6.82 -7.74 15.26
N VAL A 159 6.55 -7.21 14.07
CA VAL A 159 6.20 -5.79 13.87
C VAL A 159 4.90 -5.45 14.59
N GLN A 160 3.94 -6.39 14.62
CA GLN A 160 2.66 -6.18 15.32
C GLN A 160 2.86 -6.03 16.82
N GLY A 161 3.63 -6.92 17.44
CA GLY A 161 3.93 -6.84 18.87
C GLY A 161 4.68 -5.56 19.23
N GLU A 162 5.59 -5.10 18.37
CA GLU A 162 6.29 -3.82 18.58
C GLU A 162 5.36 -2.61 18.49
N ILE A 163 4.39 -2.58 17.57
CA ILE A 163 3.36 -1.53 17.49
C ILE A 163 2.51 -1.54 18.77
N ILE A 164 2.08 -2.72 19.22
CA ILE A 164 1.30 -2.87 20.45
C ILE A 164 2.10 -2.43 21.67
N ALA A 165 3.36 -2.82 21.76
CA ALA A 165 4.24 -2.41 22.86
C ALA A 165 4.42 -0.88 22.91
N ARG A 166 4.56 -0.21 21.79
CA ARG A 166 4.63 1.27 21.70
C ARG A 166 3.31 1.91 22.13
N PHE A 167 2.17 1.36 21.72
CA PHE A 167 0.85 1.87 22.10
C PHE A 167 0.64 1.88 23.62
N PHE A 168 1.12 0.84 24.31
CA PHE A 168 1.03 0.75 25.78
C PHE A 168 2.21 1.41 26.51
N SER A 169 3.22 1.91 25.80
CA SER A 169 4.37 2.59 26.41
C SER A 169 4.01 4.02 26.86
N PRO A 170 4.26 4.38 28.13
CA PRO A 170 4.05 5.76 28.62
C PRO A 170 4.78 6.83 27.82
N ALA A 171 5.87 6.48 27.13
CA ALA A 171 6.63 7.40 26.29
C ALA A 171 5.81 7.97 25.11
N TYR A 172 4.80 7.25 24.63
CA TYR A 172 3.94 7.67 23.52
C TYR A 172 2.59 8.23 23.94
N TRP A 173 2.21 8.17 25.25
CA TRP A 173 0.88 8.59 25.66
C TRP A 173 0.62 10.08 25.44
N GLY A 174 1.64 10.93 25.63
CA GLY A 174 1.53 12.36 25.35
C GLY A 174 1.18 12.64 23.88
N ASP A 175 1.85 11.93 23.00
CA ASP A 175 1.68 12.07 21.54
C ASP A 175 0.35 11.47 21.07
N LEU A 176 -0.03 10.30 21.60
CA LEU A 176 -1.30 9.61 21.27
C LEU A 176 -2.55 10.36 21.75
N TRP A 177 -2.43 11.24 22.74
CA TRP A 177 -3.53 12.11 23.16
C TRP A 177 -3.64 13.39 22.34
N SER A 178 -2.66 13.65 21.46
CA SER A 178 -2.77 14.74 20.52
C SER A 178 -3.84 14.46 19.46
N SER A 179 -4.68 15.44 19.15
CA SER A 179 -5.65 15.36 18.04
C SER A 179 -4.99 15.33 16.67
N HIS A 180 -3.68 15.59 16.59
CA HIS A 180 -2.93 15.74 15.35
C HIS A 180 -1.91 14.62 15.11
N TRP A 181 -1.70 13.71 16.05
CA TRP A 181 -0.79 12.59 15.93
C TRP A 181 -1.47 11.32 16.42
N GLY A 182 -1.39 10.26 15.66
CA GLY A 182 -2.16 9.05 15.95
C GLY A 182 -1.35 7.77 15.77
N ARG A 183 -2.04 6.63 15.94
CA ARG A 183 -1.43 5.28 15.86
C ARG A 183 -0.70 5.00 14.56
N SER A 184 -1.16 5.56 13.43
CA SER A 184 -0.47 5.40 12.14
C SER A 184 0.82 6.21 12.06
N GLU A 185 0.92 7.36 12.69
CA GLU A 185 2.18 8.11 12.77
C GLU A 185 3.18 7.38 13.67
N MET A 186 2.71 6.80 14.79
CA MET A 186 3.53 5.93 15.64
C MET A 186 4.06 4.69 14.88
N ALA A 187 3.20 4.07 14.08
CA ALA A 187 3.60 2.94 13.24
C ALA A 187 4.58 3.38 12.16
N ALA A 188 4.40 4.56 11.54
CA ALA A 188 5.34 5.10 10.56
C ALA A 188 6.73 5.33 11.14
N ASP A 189 6.82 5.81 12.38
CA ASP A 189 8.11 5.96 13.07
C ASP A 189 8.79 4.60 13.30
N LEU A 190 8.05 3.56 13.68
CA LEU A 190 8.59 2.20 13.74
C LEU A 190 9.07 1.72 12.35
N TYR A 191 8.29 1.93 11.30
CA TYR A 191 8.68 1.52 9.94
C TYR A 191 9.93 2.25 9.44
N ASP A 192 10.12 3.50 9.85
CA ASP A 192 11.37 4.23 9.59
C ASP A 192 12.57 3.58 10.29
N GLU A 193 12.42 3.18 11.55
CA GLU A 193 13.50 2.57 12.32
C GLU A 193 13.90 1.20 11.77
N ILE A 194 12.91 0.34 11.48
CA ILE A 194 13.19 -1.04 11.11
C ILE A 194 13.46 -1.24 9.62
N LEU A 195 12.87 -0.37 8.75
CA LEU A 195 12.89 -0.64 7.31
C LEU A 195 13.34 0.57 6.47
N PHE A 196 12.70 1.74 6.58
CA PHE A 196 12.87 2.80 5.59
C PHE A 196 13.94 3.84 5.93
N ASN A 197 14.49 3.84 7.16
CA ASN A 197 15.56 4.73 7.59
C ASN A 197 15.27 6.21 7.25
N ARG A 198 14.04 6.65 7.47
CA ARG A 198 13.53 8.01 7.17
C ARG A 198 13.61 8.45 5.71
N ALA A 199 13.82 7.51 4.79
CA ALA A 199 13.86 7.82 3.35
C ALA A 199 12.53 8.41 2.86
N THR A 200 12.63 9.34 1.92
CA THR A 200 11.51 10.05 1.30
C THR A 200 11.30 9.61 -0.16
N PHE A 201 10.21 10.06 -0.78
CA PHE A 201 10.02 9.86 -2.22
C PHE A 201 11.08 10.59 -3.06
N GLY A 202 11.63 11.72 -2.56
CA GLY A 202 12.79 12.38 -3.18
C GLY A 202 14.03 11.49 -3.19
N ASP A 203 14.26 10.71 -2.12
CA ASP A 203 15.36 9.74 -2.08
C ASP A 203 15.08 8.53 -2.98
N LEU A 204 13.84 8.05 -3.01
CA LEU A 204 13.40 7.01 -3.95
C LEU A 204 13.56 7.48 -5.41
N GLY A 205 13.27 8.76 -5.68
CA GLY A 205 13.44 9.40 -6.99
C GLY A 205 14.87 9.39 -7.52
N LYS A 206 15.87 9.44 -6.64
CA LYS A 206 17.30 9.38 -6.98
C LYS A 206 17.79 7.96 -7.32
N ARG A 207 17.02 6.92 -6.95
CA ARG A 207 17.38 5.53 -7.23
C ARG A 207 17.06 5.16 -8.68
N ARG A 208 17.90 4.31 -9.28
CA ARG A 208 17.58 3.69 -10.56
C ARG A 208 16.77 2.42 -10.31
N GLY A 209 15.55 2.35 -10.80
CA GLY A 209 14.67 1.21 -10.57
C GLY A 209 13.25 1.48 -11.05
N PRO A 210 12.31 0.58 -10.79
CA PRO A 210 10.92 0.70 -11.22
C PRO A 210 10.21 1.93 -10.60
N LEU A 211 9.12 2.35 -11.20
CA LEU A 211 8.15 3.23 -10.58
C LEU A 211 7.36 2.44 -9.53
N ILE A 212 7.45 2.85 -8.28
CA ILE A 212 6.68 2.26 -7.17
C ILE A 212 5.43 3.10 -6.92
N LEU A 213 4.28 2.47 -6.95
CA LEU A 213 2.97 3.10 -6.76
C LEU A 213 2.30 2.49 -5.52
N ALA A 214 2.68 2.96 -4.33
CA ALA A 214 1.89 2.69 -3.13
C ALA A 214 0.57 3.47 -3.19
N ALA A 215 -0.52 2.89 -2.69
CA ALA A 215 -1.82 3.56 -2.70
C ALA A 215 -2.54 3.39 -1.37
N ALA A 216 -3.35 4.40 -1.04
CA ALA A 216 -4.25 4.44 0.09
C ALA A 216 -5.64 4.89 -0.36
N THR A 217 -6.64 4.80 0.51
CA THR A 217 -8.01 5.21 0.22
C THR A 217 -8.36 6.49 0.98
N ASP A 218 -8.82 7.52 0.28
CA ASP A 218 -9.46 8.68 0.91
C ASP A 218 -10.80 8.24 1.52
N VAL A 219 -10.89 8.23 2.84
CA VAL A 219 -12.07 7.73 3.54
C VAL A 219 -13.32 8.56 3.27
N SER A 220 -13.18 9.83 2.89
CA SER A 220 -14.31 10.72 2.67
C SER A 220 -15.02 10.47 1.35
N THR A 221 -14.31 10.01 0.32
CA THR A 221 -14.85 9.82 -1.04
C THR A 221 -14.78 8.38 -1.53
N GLY A 222 -13.98 7.53 -0.86
CA GLY A 222 -13.63 6.20 -1.35
C GLY A 222 -12.64 6.22 -2.52
N ALA A 223 -12.15 7.40 -2.91
CA ALA A 223 -11.19 7.54 -4.00
C ALA A 223 -9.83 6.97 -3.61
N ARG A 224 -9.19 6.34 -4.58
CA ARG A 224 -7.83 5.85 -4.43
C ARG A 224 -6.82 6.99 -4.58
N VAL A 225 -5.95 7.15 -3.59
CA VAL A 225 -4.85 8.12 -3.60
C VAL A 225 -3.53 7.38 -3.79
N VAL A 226 -2.93 7.54 -4.97
CA VAL A 226 -1.64 6.94 -5.32
C VAL A 226 -0.52 7.90 -4.96
N PHE A 227 0.52 7.39 -4.30
CA PHE A 227 1.72 8.19 -3.96
C PHE A 227 2.62 8.33 -5.19
N ASN A 228 2.23 9.22 -6.09
CA ASN A 228 3.02 9.74 -7.20
C ASN A 228 2.80 11.24 -7.33
N GLN A 229 3.76 11.96 -7.96
CA GLN A 229 3.67 13.43 -8.04
C GLN A 229 2.51 13.89 -8.92
N ASP A 230 2.06 13.08 -9.92
CA ASP A 230 0.91 13.45 -10.75
C ASP A 230 -0.41 13.56 -9.96
N VAL A 231 -0.59 12.74 -8.91
CA VAL A 231 -1.73 12.85 -7.98
C VAL A 231 -1.49 13.99 -6.99
N PHE A 232 -0.26 14.15 -6.49
CA PHE A 232 0.07 15.21 -5.54
C PHE A 232 0.03 16.61 -6.15
N ASP A 233 0.24 16.74 -7.46
CA ASP A 233 0.05 17.99 -8.18
C ASP A 233 -1.39 18.51 -8.08
N SER A 234 -2.40 17.64 -8.12
CA SER A 234 -3.81 18.05 -7.97
C SER A 234 -4.11 18.64 -6.58
N MET A 235 -3.34 18.23 -5.57
CA MET A 235 -3.40 18.75 -4.20
C MET A 235 -2.40 19.90 -3.97
N CYS A 236 -1.67 20.35 -5.00
CA CYS A 236 -0.57 21.32 -4.88
C CYS A 236 0.44 20.96 -3.79
N SER A 237 0.81 19.67 -3.67
CA SER A 237 1.65 19.15 -2.61
C SER A 237 2.93 18.53 -3.16
N ASN A 238 4.04 18.69 -2.43
CA ASN A 238 5.33 18.11 -2.75
C ASN A 238 5.46 16.70 -2.20
N LEU A 239 5.40 15.69 -3.07
CA LEU A 239 5.58 14.30 -2.69
C LEU A 239 7.03 13.98 -2.28
N ASP A 240 8.03 14.63 -2.86
CA ASP A 240 9.45 14.34 -2.60
C ASP A 240 9.81 14.48 -1.11
N ALA A 241 9.08 15.34 -0.37
CA ALA A 241 9.27 15.51 1.07
C ALA A 241 8.53 14.48 1.94
N VAL A 242 7.65 13.65 1.36
CA VAL A 242 6.88 12.64 2.10
C VAL A 242 7.75 11.41 2.35
N ARG A 243 7.78 10.93 3.60
CA ARG A 243 8.51 9.70 3.98
C ARG A 243 7.84 8.46 3.41
N LEU A 244 8.64 7.46 3.02
CA LEU A 244 8.15 6.17 2.54
C LEU A 244 7.39 5.41 3.63
N SER A 245 7.85 5.50 4.87
CA SER A 245 7.18 4.93 6.05
C SER A 245 5.75 5.45 6.20
N ARG A 246 5.54 6.75 5.94
CA ARG A 246 4.23 7.37 6.05
C ARG A 246 3.28 6.93 4.93
N ALA A 247 3.81 6.72 3.72
CA ALA A 247 3.04 6.14 2.62
C ALA A 247 2.66 4.67 2.91
N ALA A 248 3.61 3.87 3.45
CA ALA A 248 3.35 2.51 3.88
C ALA A 248 2.31 2.47 5.02
N ALA A 249 2.42 3.37 6.01
CA ALA A 249 1.44 3.49 7.09
C ALA A 249 0.04 3.87 6.57
N ALA A 250 -0.06 4.83 5.63
CA ALA A 250 -1.33 5.19 5.00
C ALA A 250 -1.94 4.03 4.23
N SER A 251 -1.10 3.31 3.46
CA SER A 251 -1.51 2.15 2.66
C SER A 251 -1.97 0.97 3.52
N SER A 252 -1.50 0.88 4.76
CA SER A 252 -1.81 -0.20 5.72
C SER A 252 -2.62 0.27 6.94
N ALA A 253 -3.21 1.46 6.87
CA ALA A 253 -4.04 2.01 7.94
C ALA A 253 -5.41 1.33 8.00
N VAL A 254 -5.43 0.06 8.43
CA VAL A 254 -6.66 -0.71 8.60
C VAL A 254 -7.58 0.01 9.58
N PRO A 255 -8.82 0.34 9.19
CA PRO A 255 -9.78 0.99 10.09
C PRO A 255 -9.92 0.24 11.43
N ILE A 256 -10.13 0.97 12.53
CA ILE A 256 -10.20 0.49 13.90
C ILE A 256 -8.82 0.19 14.50
N LEU A 257 -7.93 -0.52 13.80
CA LEU A 257 -6.59 -0.88 14.30
C LEU A 257 -5.64 0.31 14.29
N LEU A 258 -5.58 1.02 13.16
CA LEU A 258 -4.76 2.20 12.98
C LEU A 258 -5.64 3.45 12.74
N SER A 259 -5.09 4.62 13.02
CA SER A 259 -5.74 5.90 12.70
C SER A 259 -5.55 6.26 11.24
N PRO A 260 -6.46 7.04 10.62
CA PRO A 260 -6.21 7.59 9.29
C PRO A 260 -4.94 8.45 9.27
N VAL A 261 -4.18 8.38 8.17
CA VAL A 261 -3.06 9.30 7.90
C VAL A 261 -3.61 10.54 7.21
N THR A 262 -3.35 11.71 7.78
CA THR A 262 -3.90 12.97 7.27
C THR A 262 -2.86 13.73 6.44
N LEU A 263 -3.22 14.10 5.21
CA LEU A 263 -2.47 15.03 4.36
C LEU A 263 -3.13 16.41 4.33
N ASN A 264 -2.34 17.45 4.22
CA ASN A 264 -2.83 18.79 3.88
C ASN A 264 -3.12 18.86 2.38
N ASN A 265 -4.21 19.52 2.02
CA ASN A 265 -4.60 19.76 0.65
C ASN A 265 -4.48 21.26 0.35
N TYR A 266 -3.56 21.63 -0.53
CA TYR A 266 -3.29 22.99 -0.95
C TYR A 266 -3.86 23.30 -2.34
N ALA A 267 -4.77 22.47 -2.84
CA ALA A 267 -5.32 22.61 -4.18
C ALA A 267 -5.82 24.03 -4.47
N GLY A 268 -5.57 24.50 -5.67
CA GLY A 268 -5.85 25.86 -6.10
C GLY A 268 -4.67 26.83 -5.94
N SER A 269 -3.58 26.47 -5.21
CA SER A 269 -2.46 27.39 -4.95
C SER A 269 -1.32 27.31 -5.96
N CYS A 270 -1.26 26.26 -6.82
CA CYS A 270 -0.12 25.98 -7.71
C CYS A 270 -0.44 26.06 -9.22
N GLY A 271 -1.64 26.49 -9.59
CA GLY A 271 -2.05 26.58 -10.99
C GLY A 271 -2.19 25.22 -11.69
N TYR A 272 -2.47 24.13 -10.96
CA TYR A 272 -2.69 22.82 -11.54
C TYR A 272 -3.74 22.84 -12.64
N LYS A 273 -3.44 22.21 -13.77
CA LYS A 273 -4.37 21.98 -14.88
C LYS A 273 -4.45 20.49 -15.18
N PRO A 274 -5.65 19.98 -15.51
CA PRO A 274 -5.80 18.62 -15.97
C PRO A 274 -4.87 18.30 -17.15
N PRO A 275 -4.40 17.05 -17.27
CA PRO A 275 -3.54 16.67 -18.38
C PRO A 275 -4.31 16.72 -19.72
N ALA A 276 -3.63 17.15 -20.79
CA ALA A 276 -4.23 17.36 -22.12
C ALA A 276 -4.88 16.09 -22.72
N TRP A 277 -4.38 14.90 -22.37
CA TRP A 277 -4.99 13.65 -22.87
C TRP A 277 -6.44 13.45 -22.40
N LEU A 278 -6.85 14.12 -21.33
CA LEU A 278 -8.23 14.06 -20.87
C LEU A 278 -9.19 14.76 -21.84
N GLU A 279 -8.74 15.88 -22.45
CA GLU A 279 -9.52 16.57 -23.47
C GLU A 279 -9.75 15.67 -24.69
N VAL A 280 -8.72 14.87 -25.05
CA VAL A 280 -8.83 13.88 -26.14
C VAL A 280 -9.89 12.82 -25.81
N LEU A 281 -9.96 12.36 -24.55
CA LEU A 281 -10.96 11.37 -24.13
C LEU A 281 -12.38 11.94 -24.00
N SER A 282 -12.51 13.25 -23.77
CA SER A 282 -13.78 13.91 -23.49
C SER A 282 -14.33 14.71 -24.67
N GLY A 283 -13.53 14.90 -25.73
CA GLY A 283 -13.89 15.69 -26.91
C GLY A 283 -14.86 14.96 -27.86
N PRO A 284 -15.54 15.71 -28.78
CA PRO A 284 -16.49 15.13 -29.75
C PRO A 284 -15.82 14.17 -30.74
N ALA A 285 -14.51 14.26 -30.94
CA ALA A 285 -13.69 13.33 -31.73
C ALA A 285 -13.03 12.24 -30.89
N GLY A 286 -13.48 12.06 -29.65
CA GLY A 286 -12.95 11.05 -28.74
C GLY A 286 -13.20 9.63 -29.25
N PRO A 287 -12.55 8.63 -28.63
CA PRO A 287 -12.67 7.23 -29.03
C PRO A 287 -14.11 6.77 -28.96
N PRO A 288 -14.55 5.80 -29.82
CA PRO A 288 -15.91 5.27 -29.84
C PRO A 288 -16.38 4.77 -28.47
N ARG A 289 -15.45 4.27 -27.65
CA ARG A 289 -15.64 3.94 -26.25
C ARG A 289 -14.73 4.79 -25.37
N VAL A 290 -15.33 5.66 -24.58
CA VAL A 290 -14.59 6.40 -23.56
C VAL A 290 -13.98 5.39 -22.59
N ALA A 291 -12.73 5.62 -22.21
CA ALA A 291 -12.07 4.88 -21.14
C ALA A 291 -12.75 5.18 -19.79
N ALA A 292 -13.89 4.54 -19.54
CA ALA A 292 -14.80 4.90 -18.45
C ALA A 292 -14.15 4.80 -17.07
N ARG A 293 -13.27 3.82 -16.87
CA ARG A 293 -12.50 3.65 -15.63
C ARG A 293 -11.49 4.77 -15.46
N THR A 294 -10.74 5.08 -16.51
CA THR A 294 -9.75 6.16 -16.49
C THR A 294 -10.42 7.51 -16.26
N LYS A 295 -11.58 7.74 -16.89
CA LYS A 295 -12.37 8.95 -16.64
C LYS A 295 -12.84 9.04 -15.20
N ARG A 296 -13.38 7.97 -14.64
CA ARG A 296 -13.82 7.94 -13.24
C ARG A 296 -12.65 8.21 -12.27
N GLU A 297 -11.51 7.56 -12.47
CA GLU A 297 -10.31 7.78 -11.66
C GLU A 297 -9.87 9.26 -11.74
N PHE A 298 -10.02 9.85 -12.90
CA PHE A 298 -9.71 11.26 -13.08
C PHE A 298 -10.73 12.18 -12.38
N ASP A 299 -12.02 11.87 -12.47
CA ASP A 299 -13.08 12.62 -11.76
C ASP A 299 -12.86 12.53 -10.23
N GLU A 300 -12.47 11.37 -9.71
CA GLU A 300 -12.08 11.18 -8.32
C GLU A 300 -10.85 12.04 -7.96
N ARG A 301 -9.88 12.15 -8.87
CA ARG A 301 -8.71 13.03 -8.71
C ARG A 301 -9.09 14.51 -8.72
N LEU A 302 -10.03 14.92 -9.57
CA LEU A 302 -10.54 16.28 -9.56
C LEU A 302 -11.19 16.66 -8.23
N ALA A 303 -11.81 15.71 -7.54
CA ALA A 303 -12.35 15.92 -6.21
C ALA A 303 -11.26 16.24 -5.16
N LEU A 304 -10.00 15.81 -5.37
CA LEU A 304 -8.85 16.23 -4.57
C LEU A 304 -8.46 17.69 -4.86
N GLY A 305 -8.84 18.24 -6.02
CA GLY A 305 -8.53 19.59 -6.46
C GLY A 305 -9.31 20.72 -5.76
N ASP A 306 -10.09 20.41 -4.73
CA ASP A 306 -10.88 21.39 -3.98
C ASP A 306 -10.29 21.60 -2.57
N GLY A 307 -9.22 22.37 -2.49
CA GLY A 307 -8.55 22.67 -1.21
C GLY A 307 -9.37 23.54 -0.26
N VAL A 308 -10.36 24.28 -0.76
CA VAL A 308 -11.22 25.15 0.07
C VAL A 308 -12.22 24.32 0.87
N ARG A 309 -12.97 23.43 0.22
CA ARG A 309 -13.95 22.57 0.88
C ARG A 309 -13.30 21.35 1.55
N ARG A 310 -12.12 20.95 1.09
CA ARG A 310 -11.40 19.76 1.54
C ARG A 310 -9.94 20.09 1.87
N PRO A 311 -9.67 20.91 2.92
CA PRO A 311 -8.30 21.30 3.29
C PRO A 311 -7.46 20.13 3.82
N TYR A 312 -8.09 19.01 4.15
CA TYR A 312 -7.44 17.78 4.62
C TYR A 312 -7.96 16.55 3.88
N ILE A 313 -7.06 15.63 3.59
CA ILE A 313 -7.37 14.30 3.04
C ILE A 313 -6.99 13.27 4.09
N HIS A 314 -7.95 12.42 4.46
CA HIS A 314 -7.76 11.37 5.46
C HIS A 314 -7.64 10.02 4.76
N LEU A 315 -6.48 9.39 4.88
CA LEU A 315 -6.12 8.16 4.19
C LEU A 315 -6.26 6.96 5.12
N VAL A 316 -6.92 5.93 4.64
CA VAL A 316 -7.02 4.60 5.25
C VAL A 316 -6.43 3.55 4.30
N ASP A 317 -6.40 2.28 4.75
CA ASP A 317 -5.84 1.16 3.99
C ASP A 317 -6.28 1.18 2.51
N GLY A 318 -5.31 0.97 1.63
CA GLY A 318 -5.54 0.94 0.19
C GLY A 318 -6.44 -0.21 -0.27
N GLY A 319 -6.50 -1.29 0.51
CA GLY A 319 -7.34 -2.45 0.25
C GLY A 319 -8.83 -2.13 0.22
N VAL A 320 -9.26 -1.05 0.88
CA VAL A 320 -10.66 -0.60 0.86
C VAL A 320 -11.11 -0.23 -0.57
N SER A 321 -10.26 0.37 -1.38
CA SER A 321 -10.59 0.80 -2.76
C SER A 321 -10.00 -0.09 -3.86
N ASP A 322 -8.85 -0.75 -3.62
CA ASP A 322 -8.13 -1.55 -4.61
C ASP A 322 -7.13 -2.52 -3.94
N ASN A 323 -7.60 -3.62 -3.40
CA ASN A 323 -6.76 -4.53 -2.59
C ASN A 323 -5.62 -5.20 -3.38
N VAL A 324 -5.77 -5.37 -4.68
CA VAL A 324 -4.75 -6.02 -5.53
C VAL A 324 -3.79 -5.02 -6.18
N GLY A 325 -4.10 -3.72 -6.13
CA GLY A 325 -3.31 -2.69 -6.80
C GLY A 325 -3.50 -2.67 -8.32
N MET A 326 -4.53 -3.31 -8.83
CA MET A 326 -4.76 -3.49 -10.27
C MET A 326 -5.36 -2.28 -10.97
N ARG A 327 -6.04 -1.38 -10.26
CA ARG A 327 -6.73 -0.23 -10.89
C ARG A 327 -5.78 0.65 -11.69
N SER A 328 -4.57 0.92 -11.17
CA SER A 328 -3.57 1.71 -11.91
C SER A 328 -3.18 1.03 -13.24
N ILE A 329 -3.00 -0.28 -13.22
CA ILE A 329 -2.59 -1.05 -14.41
C ILE A 329 -3.74 -1.11 -15.41
N LEU A 330 -4.94 -1.47 -14.96
CA LEU A 330 -6.12 -1.54 -15.82
C LEU A 330 -6.46 -0.17 -16.45
N SER A 331 -6.37 0.92 -15.65
CA SER A 331 -6.57 2.27 -16.17
C SER A 331 -5.50 2.66 -17.19
N ALA A 332 -4.25 2.27 -16.98
CA ALA A 332 -3.18 2.52 -17.95
C ALA A 332 -3.39 1.76 -19.27
N LEU A 333 -3.80 0.47 -19.21
CA LEU A 333 -4.11 -0.32 -20.39
C LEU A 333 -5.32 0.25 -21.16
N GLU A 334 -6.37 0.64 -20.46
CA GLU A 334 -7.57 1.26 -21.04
C GLU A 334 -7.23 2.63 -21.68
N LEU A 335 -6.38 3.43 -21.03
CA LEU A 335 -5.90 4.69 -21.59
C LEU A 335 -5.07 4.48 -22.85
N MET A 336 -4.17 3.48 -22.87
CA MET A 336 -3.39 3.12 -24.05
C MET A 336 -4.29 2.78 -25.23
N GLU A 337 -5.30 1.94 -25.01
CA GLU A 337 -6.28 1.55 -26.03
C GLU A 337 -7.05 2.78 -26.57
N ALA A 338 -7.52 3.65 -25.67
CA ALA A 338 -8.24 4.85 -26.03
C ALA A 338 -7.41 5.85 -26.83
N LEU A 339 -6.18 6.13 -26.40
CA LEU A 339 -5.26 7.03 -27.10
C LEU A 339 -4.86 6.48 -28.47
N LYS A 340 -4.61 5.16 -28.57
CA LYS A 340 -4.32 4.50 -29.84
C LYS A 340 -5.50 4.62 -30.82
N SER A 341 -6.72 4.39 -30.31
CA SER A 341 -7.95 4.55 -31.10
C SER A 341 -8.16 5.99 -31.60
N ALA A 342 -7.71 6.98 -30.81
CA ALA A 342 -7.74 8.39 -31.20
C ALA A 342 -6.54 8.83 -32.05
N GLY A 343 -5.62 7.90 -32.44
CA GLY A 343 -4.43 8.21 -33.22
C GLY A 343 -3.38 9.02 -32.47
N VAL A 344 -3.46 9.08 -31.13
CA VAL A 344 -2.51 9.81 -30.29
C VAL A 344 -1.34 8.89 -29.93
N PRO A 345 -0.09 9.21 -30.35
CA PRO A 345 1.06 8.38 -30.02
C PRO A 345 1.37 8.44 -28.53
N THR A 346 1.77 7.30 -27.99
CA THR A 346 2.21 7.16 -26.61
C THR A 346 3.66 6.71 -26.53
N ARG A 347 4.34 6.97 -25.42
CA ARG A 347 5.70 6.44 -25.19
C ARG A 347 5.72 4.92 -25.01
N LEU A 348 4.56 4.28 -24.84
CA LEU A 348 4.42 2.83 -24.73
C LEU A 348 4.22 2.16 -26.10
N ASP A 349 4.13 2.93 -27.20
CA ASP A 349 4.00 2.38 -28.57
C ASP A 349 5.25 1.60 -29.01
N THR A 350 6.38 1.77 -28.33
CA THR A 350 7.60 0.98 -28.55
C THR A 350 7.55 -0.38 -27.83
N ALA A 351 6.66 -0.56 -26.88
CA ALA A 351 6.51 -1.83 -26.18
C ALA A 351 5.91 -2.89 -27.11
N ARG A 352 6.56 -4.02 -27.21
CA ARG A 352 6.07 -5.21 -27.93
C ARG A 352 5.39 -6.21 -27.01
N ARG A 353 5.78 -6.17 -25.71
CA ARG A 353 5.26 -7.05 -24.67
C ARG A 353 4.95 -6.27 -23.42
N ILE A 354 3.78 -6.53 -22.86
CA ILE A 354 3.39 -6.10 -21.51
C ILE A 354 3.18 -7.36 -20.69
N VAL A 355 3.93 -7.50 -19.62
CA VAL A 355 3.83 -8.62 -18.68
C VAL A 355 3.25 -8.07 -17.39
N VAL A 356 2.06 -8.52 -17.02
CA VAL A 356 1.44 -8.15 -15.74
C VAL A 356 1.42 -9.38 -14.85
N ILE A 357 2.14 -9.30 -13.73
CA ILE A 357 2.16 -10.34 -12.70
C ILE A 357 1.35 -9.83 -11.52
N VAL A 358 0.22 -10.46 -11.28
CA VAL A 358 -0.67 -10.13 -10.18
C VAL A 358 -0.38 -11.06 -9.01
N VAL A 359 0.05 -10.51 -7.89
CA VAL A 359 0.36 -11.27 -6.66
C VAL A 359 -0.76 -11.07 -5.69
N ASN A 360 -1.70 -12.00 -5.67
CA ASN A 360 -2.90 -11.94 -4.85
C ASN A 360 -2.77 -12.90 -3.65
N SER A 361 -2.44 -12.33 -2.51
CA SER A 361 -2.32 -13.05 -1.24
C SER A 361 -3.64 -13.11 -0.47
N ARG A 362 -4.76 -13.30 -1.15
CA ARG A 362 -6.08 -13.40 -0.52
C ARG A 362 -6.07 -14.35 0.67
N SER A 363 -6.74 -13.96 1.76
CA SER A 363 -7.00 -14.82 2.91
C SER A 363 -8.46 -15.25 2.91
N GLN A 364 -8.69 -16.48 3.27
CA GLN A 364 -10.04 -17.03 3.40
C GLN A 364 -10.08 -17.96 4.63
N PRO A 365 -9.83 -17.39 5.83
CA PRO A 365 -9.86 -18.21 7.03
C PRO A 365 -11.25 -18.79 7.24
N SER A 366 -11.29 -20.06 7.56
CA SER A 366 -12.52 -20.74 7.96
C SER A 366 -13.07 -20.05 9.22
N THR A 367 -14.25 -19.48 9.13
CA THR A 367 -14.88 -18.77 10.26
C THR A 367 -15.68 -19.71 11.17
N HIS A 368 -16.10 -20.88 10.68
CA HIS A 368 -16.93 -21.86 11.38
C HIS A 368 -18.19 -21.27 12.03
N TRP A 369 -18.65 -20.08 11.56
CA TRP A 369 -19.83 -19.44 12.15
C TRP A 369 -21.13 -20.18 11.83
N ASP A 370 -21.16 -20.84 10.69
CA ASP A 370 -22.24 -21.71 10.21
C ASP A 370 -22.32 -23.05 10.96
N GLU A 371 -21.30 -23.40 11.74
CA GLU A 371 -21.29 -24.56 12.62
C GLU A 371 -21.89 -24.25 14.01
N SER A 372 -22.24 -22.98 14.29
CA SER A 372 -22.73 -22.51 15.58
C SER A 372 -24.02 -21.70 15.46
N GLU A 373 -24.97 -21.97 16.35
CA GLU A 373 -26.19 -21.16 16.52
C GLU A 373 -25.89 -19.72 16.98
N LYS A 374 -24.71 -19.51 17.59
CA LYS A 374 -24.29 -18.19 18.09
C LYS A 374 -23.81 -17.32 16.96
N ALA A 375 -24.47 -16.18 16.77
CA ALA A 375 -24.02 -15.17 15.79
C ALA A 375 -22.61 -14.64 16.11
N PRO A 376 -21.80 -14.31 15.10
CA PRO A 376 -20.48 -13.69 15.27
C PRO A 376 -20.53 -12.35 16.01
N GLY A 377 -19.42 -11.96 16.64
CA GLY A 377 -19.28 -10.68 17.33
C GLY A 377 -19.36 -9.49 16.35
N SER A 378 -19.75 -8.33 16.84
CA SER A 378 -19.91 -7.12 16.00
C SER A 378 -18.63 -6.70 15.29
N ILE A 379 -17.45 -6.89 15.92
CA ILE A 379 -16.15 -6.57 15.33
C ILE A 379 -15.82 -7.56 14.20
N ASP A 380 -16.02 -8.86 14.46
CA ASP A 380 -15.78 -9.92 13.48
C ASP A 380 -16.70 -9.74 12.26
N LEU A 381 -17.99 -9.42 12.52
CA LEU A 381 -18.95 -9.15 11.47
C LEU A 381 -18.54 -7.92 10.63
N LEU A 382 -18.04 -6.85 11.27
CA LEU A 382 -17.58 -5.65 10.56
C LEU A 382 -16.35 -5.93 9.70
N LEU A 383 -15.38 -6.68 10.24
CA LEU A 383 -14.20 -7.08 9.48
C LEU A 383 -14.57 -7.97 8.28
N GLN A 384 -15.49 -8.92 8.47
CA GLN A 384 -15.97 -9.77 7.39
C GLN A 384 -16.79 -8.99 6.36
N ALA A 385 -17.66 -8.08 6.80
CA ALA A 385 -18.46 -7.25 5.92
C ALA A 385 -17.62 -6.30 5.03
N THR A 386 -16.41 -5.94 5.47
CA THR A 386 -15.45 -5.20 4.64
C THR A 386 -14.58 -6.14 3.79
N GLY A 387 -14.22 -7.30 4.31
CA GLY A 387 -13.37 -8.28 3.61
C GLY A 387 -14.02 -8.89 2.37
N VAL A 388 -15.29 -9.30 2.49
CA VAL A 388 -16.02 -9.98 1.39
C VAL A 388 -16.08 -9.13 0.11
N PRO A 389 -16.52 -7.85 0.11
CA PRO A 389 -16.48 -7.01 -1.09
C PRO A 389 -15.07 -6.83 -1.67
N ILE A 390 -14.05 -6.68 -0.81
CA ILE A 390 -12.65 -6.55 -1.21
C ILE A 390 -12.20 -7.79 -1.98
N ASP A 391 -12.57 -8.97 -1.51
CA ASP A 391 -12.23 -10.24 -2.15
C ASP A 391 -12.91 -10.42 -3.50
N HIS A 392 -14.22 -10.17 -3.58
CA HIS A 392 -14.95 -10.25 -4.84
C HIS A 392 -14.38 -9.27 -5.87
N TYR A 393 -14.13 -8.02 -5.45
CA TYR A 393 -13.55 -7.02 -6.32
C TYR A 393 -12.12 -7.40 -6.80
N SER A 394 -11.34 -8.01 -5.94
CA SER A 394 -9.98 -8.50 -6.30
C SER A 394 -10.04 -9.56 -7.38
N TYR A 395 -10.97 -10.52 -7.27
CA TYR A 395 -11.19 -11.56 -8.29
C TYR A 395 -11.58 -10.94 -9.64
N GLU A 396 -12.61 -10.08 -9.65
CA GLU A 396 -13.09 -9.41 -10.86
C GLU A 396 -11.98 -8.61 -11.57
N SER A 397 -11.08 -7.98 -10.81
CA SER A 397 -9.98 -7.21 -11.37
C SER A 397 -8.96 -8.09 -12.10
N VAL A 398 -8.71 -9.30 -11.59
CA VAL A 398 -7.80 -10.27 -12.25
C VAL A 398 -8.44 -10.84 -13.50
N GLU A 399 -9.72 -11.23 -13.45
CA GLU A 399 -10.45 -11.73 -14.64
C GLU A 399 -10.52 -10.65 -15.72
N GLN A 400 -10.77 -9.39 -15.35
CA GLN A 400 -10.76 -8.29 -16.31
C GLN A 400 -9.40 -8.08 -16.99
N LEU A 401 -8.29 -8.32 -16.31
CA LEU A 401 -6.97 -8.30 -16.94
C LEU A 401 -6.85 -9.42 -17.97
N LYS A 402 -7.28 -10.65 -17.63
CA LYS A 402 -7.27 -11.80 -18.54
C LYS A 402 -8.14 -11.52 -19.78
N ASP A 403 -9.35 -11.03 -19.58
CA ASP A 403 -10.25 -10.64 -20.68
C ASP A 403 -9.63 -9.58 -21.60
N THR A 404 -8.94 -8.58 -21.01
CA THR A 404 -8.26 -7.54 -21.79
C THR A 404 -7.10 -8.13 -22.60
N ALA A 405 -6.33 -9.03 -22.00
CA ALA A 405 -5.22 -9.70 -22.67
C ALA A 405 -5.71 -10.57 -23.84
N GLU A 406 -6.78 -11.37 -23.62
CA GLU A 406 -7.38 -12.20 -24.65
C GLU A 406 -7.95 -11.37 -25.80
N ARG A 407 -8.71 -10.31 -25.48
CA ARG A 407 -9.27 -9.39 -26.46
C ARG A 407 -8.18 -8.77 -27.35
N TRP A 408 -7.08 -8.29 -26.77
CA TRP A 408 -5.99 -7.71 -27.56
C TRP A 408 -5.30 -8.76 -28.42
N GLN A 409 -5.13 -9.99 -27.95
CA GLN A 409 -4.58 -11.09 -28.76
C GLN A 409 -5.45 -11.41 -29.96
N VAL A 410 -6.78 -11.53 -29.76
CA VAL A 410 -7.74 -11.79 -30.83
C VAL A 410 -7.74 -10.64 -31.85
N MET A 411 -7.77 -9.39 -31.41
CA MET A 411 -7.76 -8.24 -32.31
C MET A 411 -6.44 -8.15 -33.10
N ARG A 412 -5.32 -8.49 -32.48
CA ARG A 412 -4.02 -8.59 -33.18
C ARG A 412 -4.00 -9.69 -34.22
N ALA A 413 -4.53 -10.86 -33.90
CA ALA A 413 -4.63 -11.99 -34.82
C ALA A 413 -5.54 -11.64 -36.03
N LEU A 414 -6.70 -11.02 -35.79
CA LEU A 414 -7.61 -10.57 -36.85
C LEU A 414 -6.94 -9.56 -37.78
N ARG A 415 -6.28 -8.52 -37.23
CA ARG A 415 -5.57 -7.50 -38.02
C ARG A 415 -4.49 -8.10 -38.94
N ASN A 416 -3.80 -9.14 -38.48
CA ASN A 416 -2.77 -9.81 -39.23
C ASN A 416 -3.28 -10.92 -40.14
N SER A 417 -4.59 -11.26 -40.11
CA SER A 417 -5.18 -12.27 -40.96
C SER A 417 -5.29 -11.81 -42.41
N ALA A 418 -5.32 -12.75 -43.35
CA ALA A 418 -5.45 -12.44 -44.78
C ALA A 418 -6.73 -11.64 -45.10
N ALA A 419 -7.80 -11.83 -44.33
CA ALA A 419 -9.10 -11.16 -44.55
C ALA A 419 -9.07 -9.66 -44.23
N PHE A 420 -8.22 -9.24 -43.29
CA PHE A 420 -8.20 -7.86 -42.79
C PHE A 420 -6.89 -7.13 -43.02
N LYS A 421 -5.83 -7.85 -43.39
CA LYS A 421 -4.53 -7.27 -43.69
C LYS A 421 -4.63 -6.31 -44.88
N GLY A 422 -4.33 -5.02 -44.62
CA GLY A 422 -4.40 -3.98 -45.66
C GLY A 422 -5.82 -3.44 -45.91
N ASN A 423 -6.81 -3.80 -45.10
CA ASN A 423 -8.16 -3.17 -45.15
C ASN A 423 -8.06 -1.69 -44.79
N THR A 424 -8.55 -0.80 -45.65
CA THR A 424 -8.52 0.65 -45.49
C THR A 424 -9.86 1.22 -45.06
N ASP A 425 -10.88 0.39 -44.83
CA ASP A 425 -12.17 0.85 -44.35
C ASP A 425 -12.01 1.46 -42.93
N PRO A 426 -12.37 2.75 -42.75
CA PRO A 426 -12.22 3.43 -41.45
C PRO A 426 -12.96 2.75 -40.29
N ALA A 427 -14.12 2.12 -40.56
CA ALA A 427 -14.87 1.43 -39.53
C ALA A 427 -14.15 0.14 -39.07
N VAL A 428 -13.59 -0.60 -40.03
CA VAL A 428 -12.77 -1.80 -39.76
C VAL A 428 -11.48 -1.41 -39.05
N ALA A 429 -10.79 -0.38 -39.55
CA ALA A 429 -9.55 0.13 -38.92
C ALA A 429 -9.82 0.60 -37.49
N GLY A 430 -10.91 1.32 -37.25
CA GLY A 430 -11.32 1.75 -35.92
C GLY A 430 -11.67 0.57 -35.00
N ALA A 431 -12.37 -0.44 -35.49
CA ALA A 431 -12.71 -1.63 -34.70
C ALA A 431 -11.45 -2.46 -34.34
N LEU A 432 -10.44 -2.47 -35.22
CA LEU A 432 -9.17 -3.18 -35.01
C LEU A 432 -8.08 -2.32 -34.35
N ALA A 433 -8.37 -1.07 -33.97
CA ALA A 433 -7.42 -0.12 -33.40
C ALA A 433 -7.09 -0.44 -31.92
N SER A 434 -6.66 -1.66 -31.65
CA SER A 434 -6.04 -2.05 -30.37
C SER A 434 -4.53 -1.85 -30.42
N PRO A 435 -3.84 -1.66 -29.29
CA PRO A 435 -2.38 -1.64 -29.25
C PRO A 435 -1.77 -2.90 -29.87
N ASP A 436 -0.68 -2.73 -30.65
CA ASP A 436 0.04 -3.88 -31.24
C ASP A 436 1.05 -4.45 -30.26
N VAL A 437 0.56 -4.83 -29.08
CA VAL A 437 1.33 -5.30 -27.93
C VAL A 437 0.80 -6.67 -27.52
N GLU A 438 1.70 -7.57 -27.20
CA GLU A 438 1.33 -8.85 -26.59
C GLU A 438 1.23 -8.68 -25.07
N ILE A 439 0.10 -9.06 -24.47
CA ILE A 439 -0.08 -9.05 -23.02
C ILE A 439 0.05 -10.45 -22.46
N PHE A 440 0.82 -10.57 -21.39
CA PHE A 440 0.93 -11.74 -20.53
C PHE A 440 0.27 -11.42 -19.20
N ALA A 441 -0.88 -12.02 -18.92
CA ALA A 441 -1.61 -11.88 -17.65
C ALA A 441 -1.27 -13.09 -16.77
N ILE A 442 -0.42 -12.90 -15.77
CA ILE A 442 0.08 -13.96 -14.91
C ILE A 442 -0.53 -13.78 -13.52
N ASP A 443 -1.36 -14.75 -13.12
CA ASP A 443 -2.01 -14.79 -11.81
C ASP A 443 -1.15 -15.62 -10.85
N VAL A 444 -0.64 -14.96 -9.80
CA VAL A 444 0.08 -15.58 -8.70
C VAL A 444 -0.83 -15.50 -7.48
N SER A 445 -1.66 -16.53 -7.30
CA SER A 445 -2.61 -16.68 -6.20
C SER A 445 -2.60 -18.09 -5.64
N PHE A 446 -2.98 -18.27 -4.38
CA PHE A 446 -2.94 -19.60 -3.73
C PHE A 446 -3.84 -20.62 -4.41
N GLY A 447 -4.95 -20.17 -5.04
CA GLY A 447 -5.91 -21.06 -5.70
C GLY A 447 -5.36 -21.83 -6.89
N VAL A 448 -4.28 -21.34 -7.51
CA VAL A 448 -3.65 -22.00 -8.67
C VAL A 448 -2.62 -23.06 -8.27
N LEU A 449 -2.30 -23.21 -6.97
CA LEU A 449 -1.44 -24.27 -6.49
C LEU A 449 -2.06 -25.65 -6.76
N LYS A 450 -1.23 -26.56 -7.27
CA LYS A 450 -1.62 -27.98 -7.48
C LYS A 450 -1.79 -28.70 -6.16
N ASP A 451 -0.93 -28.42 -5.19
CA ASP A 451 -1.04 -28.93 -3.82
C ASP A 451 -2.17 -28.19 -3.10
N LYS A 452 -3.29 -28.91 -2.91
CA LYS A 452 -4.48 -28.33 -2.27
C LYS A 452 -4.31 -28.15 -0.77
N ALA A 453 -3.53 -28.99 -0.11
CA ALA A 453 -3.24 -28.84 1.31
C ALA A 453 -2.38 -27.59 1.57
N GLU A 454 -1.38 -27.33 0.71
CA GLU A 454 -0.58 -26.11 0.76
C GLU A 454 -1.43 -24.87 0.47
N SER A 455 -2.27 -24.95 -0.55
CA SER A 455 -3.21 -23.86 -0.91
C SER A 455 -4.12 -23.51 0.28
N GLU A 456 -4.73 -24.50 0.92
CA GLU A 456 -5.62 -24.33 2.08
C GLU A 456 -4.86 -23.73 3.27
N TYR A 457 -3.66 -24.25 3.57
CA TYR A 457 -2.82 -23.70 4.63
C TYR A 457 -2.55 -22.19 4.41
N LEU A 458 -2.17 -21.80 3.20
CA LEU A 458 -1.86 -20.40 2.88
C LEU A 458 -3.09 -19.49 2.90
N TYR A 459 -4.26 -19.99 2.47
CA TYR A 459 -5.53 -19.25 2.59
C TYR A 459 -5.95 -19.00 4.04
N ASN A 460 -5.62 -19.93 4.95
CA ASN A 460 -5.96 -19.81 6.38
C ASN A 460 -5.00 -18.90 7.16
N LEU A 461 -3.89 -18.44 6.57
CA LEU A 461 -2.99 -17.51 7.26
C LEU A 461 -3.69 -16.17 7.54
N PRO A 462 -3.57 -15.62 8.75
CA PRO A 462 -4.22 -14.38 9.13
C PRO A 462 -3.62 -13.15 8.43
N THR A 463 -4.38 -12.07 8.40
CA THR A 463 -3.89 -10.74 8.00
C THR A 463 -3.32 -10.03 9.22
N THR A 464 -2.04 -10.16 9.45
CA THR A 464 -1.29 -9.62 10.60
C THR A 464 0.06 -9.09 10.16
N PHE A 465 0.75 -8.35 11.06
CA PHE A 465 2.16 -7.96 10.88
C PHE A 465 3.13 -8.86 11.67
N VAL A 466 2.73 -10.10 11.91
CA VAL A 466 3.58 -11.16 12.45
C VAL A 466 3.09 -12.51 11.94
N LEU A 467 3.99 -13.34 11.45
CA LEU A 467 3.73 -14.73 11.09
C LEU A 467 4.87 -15.61 11.60
N PRO A 468 4.63 -16.92 11.85
CA PRO A 468 5.71 -17.85 12.08
C PRO A 468 6.70 -17.88 10.91
N ASP A 469 7.98 -18.07 11.20
CA ASP A 469 9.05 -18.12 10.19
C ASP A 469 8.77 -19.15 9.09
N GLU A 470 8.25 -20.32 9.47
CA GLU A 470 7.84 -21.36 8.52
C GLU A 470 6.78 -20.86 7.54
N ALA A 471 5.77 -20.10 8.02
CA ALA A 471 4.73 -19.56 7.16
C ALA A 471 5.31 -18.54 6.14
N VAL A 472 6.25 -17.71 6.59
CA VAL A 472 6.98 -16.77 5.71
C VAL A 472 7.74 -17.53 4.62
N ASP A 473 8.46 -18.60 4.99
CA ASP A 473 9.25 -19.39 4.04
C ASP A 473 8.35 -20.15 3.05
N ARG A 474 7.22 -20.70 3.51
CA ARG A 474 6.22 -21.36 2.65
C ARG A 474 5.59 -20.39 1.66
N LEU A 475 5.24 -19.19 2.07
CA LEU A 475 4.71 -18.13 1.19
C LEU A 475 5.70 -17.79 0.06
N ARG A 476 6.97 -17.60 0.40
CA ARG A 476 8.04 -17.33 -0.56
C ARG A 476 8.24 -18.47 -1.55
N ALA A 477 8.24 -19.72 -1.06
CA ALA A 477 8.38 -20.91 -1.89
C ALA A 477 7.17 -21.10 -2.83
N ALA A 478 5.96 -20.90 -2.32
CA ALA A 478 4.73 -21.00 -3.09
C ALA A 478 4.70 -20.01 -4.26
N ALA A 479 5.16 -18.76 -4.08
CA ALA A 479 5.26 -17.78 -5.15
C ALA A 479 6.12 -18.29 -6.32
N GLY A 480 7.28 -18.87 -6.02
CA GLY A 480 8.16 -19.47 -7.02
C GLY A 480 7.54 -20.68 -7.73
N THR A 481 6.87 -21.55 -6.98
CA THR A 481 6.17 -22.74 -7.51
C THR A 481 5.07 -22.31 -8.50
N ILE A 482 4.24 -21.33 -8.12
CA ILE A 482 3.14 -20.83 -8.95
C ILE A 482 3.69 -20.22 -10.25
N LEU A 483 4.72 -19.39 -10.19
CA LEU A 483 5.33 -18.82 -11.38
C LEU A 483 5.91 -19.92 -12.30
N ASN A 484 6.62 -20.89 -11.71
CA ASN A 484 7.18 -22.00 -12.48
C ASN A 484 6.09 -22.84 -13.16
N ASP A 485 4.97 -23.04 -12.53
CA ASP A 485 3.87 -23.87 -13.03
C ASP A 485 2.90 -23.09 -13.95
N SER A 486 3.02 -21.76 -14.02
CA SER A 486 2.15 -20.91 -14.84
C SER A 486 2.39 -21.10 -16.33
N PRO A 487 1.38 -21.54 -17.12
CA PRO A 487 1.51 -21.70 -18.57
C PRO A 487 1.89 -20.38 -19.28
N GLU A 488 1.33 -19.25 -18.82
CA GLU A 488 1.60 -17.93 -19.37
C GLU A 488 3.04 -17.49 -19.06
N PHE A 489 3.54 -17.74 -17.86
CA PHE A 489 4.91 -17.45 -17.51
C PHE A 489 5.88 -18.33 -18.32
N GLN A 490 5.57 -19.62 -18.49
CA GLN A 490 6.35 -20.52 -19.33
C GLN A 490 6.34 -20.12 -20.80
N ARG A 491 5.22 -19.58 -21.30
CA ARG A 491 5.14 -19.01 -22.66
C ARG A 491 6.07 -17.80 -22.80
N LEU A 492 6.06 -16.89 -21.83
CA LEU A 492 6.97 -15.75 -21.76
C LEU A 492 8.44 -16.19 -21.78
N LEU A 493 8.81 -17.17 -20.94
CA LEU A 493 10.18 -17.68 -20.87
C LEU A 493 10.67 -18.23 -22.21
N ARG A 494 9.83 -19.05 -22.88
CA ARG A 494 10.17 -19.58 -24.23
C ARG A 494 10.39 -18.47 -25.25
N GLN A 495 9.53 -17.46 -25.27
CA GLN A 495 9.62 -16.35 -26.22
C GLN A 495 10.78 -15.40 -25.94
N ALA A 496 11.17 -15.26 -24.67
CA ALA A 496 12.27 -14.41 -24.24
C ALA A 496 13.63 -15.14 -24.21
N GLY A 497 13.69 -16.42 -24.62
CA GLY A 497 14.90 -17.24 -24.48
C GLY A 497 15.38 -17.36 -23.04
N ALA A 498 14.45 -17.42 -22.10
CA ALA A 498 14.71 -17.29 -20.68
C ALA A 498 15.05 -18.62 -20.01
N LYS A 499 15.84 -18.54 -18.93
CA LYS A 499 16.22 -19.68 -18.09
C LYS A 499 16.14 -19.27 -16.62
N VAL A 500 15.53 -20.13 -15.78
CA VAL A 500 15.57 -19.99 -14.33
C VAL A 500 16.85 -20.61 -13.79
N VAL A 501 17.61 -19.83 -13.05
CA VAL A 501 18.90 -20.26 -12.48
C VAL A 501 18.70 -20.75 -11.05
N PRO A 502 19.36 -21.85 -10.60
CA PRO A 502 19.29 -22.31 -9.22
C PRO A 502 19.71 -21.23 -8.21
N LYS A 503 19.13 -21.24 -7.01
CA LYS A 503 19.37 -20.22 -5.96
C LYS A 503 20.85 -20.09 -5.60
N ASP A 504 21.57 -21.20 -5.56
CA ASP A 504 22.98 -21.27 -5.15
C ASP A 504 23.96 -20.68 -6.17
N SER A 505 23.53 -20.40 -7.39
CA SER A 505 24.38 -19.85 -8.45
C SER A 505 24.48 -18.31 -8.45
N LEU A 506 23.70 -17.63 -7.59
CA LEU A 506 23.67 -16.16 -7.51
C LEU A 506 24.67 -15.57 -6.50
N THR A 507 25.52 -16.39 -5.86
CA THR A 507 26.52 -15.95 -4.89
C THR A 507 27.82 -15.39 -5.52
N GLY A 508 27.75 -14.84 -6.74
CA GLY A 508 28.83 -14.04 -7.31
C GLY A 508 28.82 -12.62 -6.71
N PRO A 509 29.99 -11.97 -6.55
CA PRO A 509 30.05 -10.64 -5.97
C PRO A 509 29.24 -9.66 -6.81
N ALA A 510 28.32 -8.95 -6.16
CA ALA A 510 27.60 -7.84 -6.78
C ALA A 510 28.63 -6.85 -7.33
N ALA A 511 28.64 -6.66 -8.65
CA ALA A 511 29.42 -5.60 -9.26
C ALA A 511 28.96 -4.25 -8.67
N GLN A 512 29.91 -3.50 -8.15
CA GLN A 512 29.78 -2.20 -7.50
C GLN A 512 29.13 -1.14 -8.37
#